data_5d2287287e57d9fe32cbcdb0376aefdf
#
_entry.id   5d2287287e57d9fe32cbcdb0376aefdf
#
_cell.length_a   1.000
_cell.length_b   1.000
_cell.length_c   1.000
_cell.angle_alpha   90.00
_cell.angle_beta   90.00
_cell.angle_gamma   90.00
#
_symmetry.space_group_name_H-M   'P 1'
#
loop_
_entity.id
_entity.type
_entity.pdbx_description
1 polymer ?
#
loop_
_entity_poly.entity_id
_entity_poly.type
_entity_poly.pdbx_seq_one_letter_code
_entity_poly.pdbx_strand_id
1 'polypeptide(L)'
;YTRLRATGIAATGAWVNNGYLMELSGTVAESALFGEQLRLDRTYRMALGEPSIEITDSVTNVGDMPAPLMVLYHVNLGFPLISQDTTFDSAYHGVYPRDAEARKGTHRWADYDAAIPGYAEQVYFHHVKADPNGQSAAALLHKSFGLLYTWDTSTLPYITQWKNVRQGIYVCGVEPGNCLPEGQNAARESGRLVMLEPGAEQRFSLKLTVLDGAEAVEAARGRIADLRATGTPLAHCNLHGYID
;
A
#
# COMPACT_ATOMS: atom_id res chain seq x y z
N TYR A 1 9.93 10.57 10.82
CA TYR A 1 9.01 9.58 11.35
C TYR A 1 9.04 9.65 12.84
N THR A 2 7.87 9.85 13.40
CA THR A 2 7.68 10.30 14.76
C THR A 2 7.83 9.17 15.77
N ARG A 3 7.98 9.56 17.01
CA ARG A 3 8.02 8.64 18.15
C ARG A 3 6.59 8.32 18.64
N LEU A 4 5.63 8.20 17.72
CA LEU A 4 4.28 7.80 18.05
C LEU A 4 4.29 6.39 18.65
N ARG A 5 3.68 6.23 19.80
CA ARG A 5 3.65 4.96 20.50
C ARG A 5 2.28 4.32 20.35
N ALA A 6 2.26 3.02 20.09
CA ALA A 6 1.05 2.25 20.23
C ALA A 6 0.70 2.06 21.71
N THR A 7 -0.56 2.20 22.03
CA THR A 7 -1.15 2.00 23.36
C THR A 7 -2.31 1.01 23.27
N GLY A 8 -2.80 0.51 24.39
CA GLY A 8 -3.94 -0.41 24.41
C GLY A 8 -3.70 -1.68 23.59
N ILE A 9 -2.44 -2.16 23.52
CA ILE A 9 -2.09 -3.32 22.73
C ILE A 9 -2.75 -4.56 23.33
N ALA A 10 -3.51 -5.29 22.52
CA ALA A 10 -4.13 -6.55 22.89
C ALA A 10 -3.80 -7.61 21.82
N ALA A 11 -3.45 -8.82 22.29
CA ALA A 11 -3.30 -10.00 21.45
C ALA A 11 -4.28 -11.06 21.91
N THR A 12 -5.10 -11.56 21.00
CA THR A 12 -6.11 -12.58 21.28
C THR A 12 -6.01 -13.72 20.29
N GLY A 13 -6.52 -14.90 20.68
CA GLY A 13 -6.66 -16.02 19.79
C GLY A 13 -7.86 -16.87 20.21
N ALA A 14 -8.63 -17.33 19.25
CA ALA A 14 -9.82 -18.11 19.50
C ALA A 14 -10.10 -19.09 18.35
N TRP A 15 -10.74 -20.22 18.69
CA TRP A 15 -11.31 -21.11 17.69
C TRP A 15 -12.64 -20.55 17.18
N VAL A 16 -12.72 -20.36 15.85
CA VAL A 16 -13.91 -19.86 15.15
C VAL A 16 -14.15 -20.77 13.95
N ASN A 17 -15.29 -21.46 13.91
CA ASN A 17 -15.69 -22.32 12.78
C ASN A 17 -14.59 -23.31 12.33
N ASN A 18 -13.99 -24.03 13.30
CA ASN A 18 -12.88 -24.99 13.08
C ASN A 18 -11.53 -24.40 12.64
N GLY A 19 -11.39 -23.09 12.59
CA GLY A 19 -10.13 -22.36 12.38
C GLY A 19 -9.69 -21.65 13.64
N TYR A 20 -8.38 -21.53 13.86
CA TYR A 20 -7.84 -20.71 14.95
C TYR A 20 -7.50 -19.31 14.44
N LEU A 21 -8.25 -18.31 14.90
CA LEU A 21 -8.06 -16.92 14.53
C LEU A 21 -7.17 -16.24 15.55
N MET A 22 -6.16 -15.53 15.08
CA MET A 22 -5.26 -14.68 15.87
C MET A 22 -5.50 -13.23 15.51
N GLU A 23 -5.56 -12.38 16.52
CA GLU A 23 -5.77 -10.95 16.35
C GLU A 23 -4.80 -10.17 17.23
N LEU A 24 -4.20 -9.12 16.67
CA LEU A 24 -3.39 -8.13 17.38
C LEU A 24 -3.96 -6.76 17.10
N SER A 25 -4.33 -6.02 18.13
CA SER A 25 -4.85 -4.66 17.99
C SER A 25 -4.09 -3.67 18.86
N GLY A 26 -4.21 -2.39 18.52
CA GLY A 26 -3.61 -1.29 19.26
C GLY A 26 -4.03 0.05 18.69
N THR A 27 -3.83 1.10 19.48
CA THR A 27 -4.19 2.48 19.18
C THR A 27 -2.92 3.33 19.08
N VAL A 28 -2.85 4.19 18.07
CA VAL A 28 -1.83 5.25 17.96
C VAL A 28 -2.53 6.59 17.88
N ALA A 29 -2.10 7.55 18.71
CA ALA A 29 -2.59 8.92 18.66
C ALA A 29 -1.52 9.84 18.04
N GLU A 30 -1.92 10.59 17.03
CA GLU A 30 -1.19 11.72 16.52
C GLU A 30 -1.87 12.98 17.04
N SER A 31 -1.17 13.76 17.86
CA SER A 31 -1.75 14.92 18.54
C SER A 31 -0.73 16.03 18.65
N ALA A 32 -1.10 17.20 18.14
CA ALA A 32 -0.34 18.44 18.26
C ALA A 32 -1.16 19.49 19.01
N LEU A 33 -0.49 20.34 19.81
CA LEU A 33 -1.16 21.31 20.67
C LEU A 33 -2.05 22.31 19.89
N PHE A 34 -1.62 22.70 18.69
CA PHE A 34 -2.36 23.58 17.78
C PHE A 34 -2.44 22.99 16.36
N GLY A 35 -2.57 21.67 16.26
CA GLY A 35 -2.61 20.94 15.00
C GLY A 35 -3.61 19.79 15.05
N GLU A 36 -3.38 18.84 14.18
CA GLU A 36 -4.23 17.68 13.99
C GLU A 36 -4.30 16.83 15.26
N GLN A 37 -5.47 16.27 15.52
CA GLN A 37 -5.70 15.30 16.57
C GLN A 37 -6.40 14.09 15.98
N LEU A 38 -5.60 13.12 15.55
CA LEU A 38 -6.06 11.89 14.92
C LEU A 38 -5.78 10.68 15.80
N ARG A 39 -6.73 9.76 15.86
CA ARG A 39 -6.57 8.46 16.51
C ARG A 39 -6.68 7.36 15.45
N LEU A 40 -5.64 6.55 15.34
CA LEU A 40 -5.61 5.33 14.54
C LEU A 40 -5.83 4.12 15.46
N ASP A 41 -6.89 3.38 15.22
CA ASP A 41 -7.13 2.06 15.81
C ASP A 41 -6.84 1.01 14.73
N ARG A 42 -5.80 0.18 14.96
CA ARG A 42 -5.32 -0.84 14.02
C ARG A 42 -5.58 -2.24 14.55
N THR A 43 -6.03 -3.11 13.65
CA THR A 43 -6.16 -4.53 13.89
C THR A 43 -5.43 -5.33 12.81
N TYR A 44 -4.59 -6.27 13.23
CA TYR A 44 -4.02 -7.32 12.39
C TYR A 44 -4.77 -8.61 12.68
N ARG A 45 -5.20 -9.31 11.64
CA ARG A 45 -5.91 -10.59 11.74
C ARG A 45 -5.23 -11.65 10.88
N MET A 46 -5.06 -12.84 11.48
CA MET A 46 -4.44 -13.99 10.84
C MET A 46 -5.20 -15.25 11.23
N ALA A 47 -5.40 -16.17 10.29
CA ALA A 47 -5.89 -17.51 10.58
C ALA A 47 -4.71 -18.49 10.57
N LEU A 48 -4.67 -19.40 11.53
CA LEU A 48 -3.63 -20.42 11.60
C LEU A 48 -3.67 -21.31 10.36
N GLY A 49 -2.52 -21.44 9.70
CA GLY A 49 -2.38 -22.20 8.44
C GLY A 49 -2.65 -21.39 7.18
N GLU A 50 -3.17 -20.16 7.30
CA GLU A 50 -3.34 -19.26 6.16
C GLU A 50 -2.12 -18.35 5.98
N PRO A 51 -1.55 -18.25 4.77
CA PRO A 51 -0.35 -17.44 4.52
C PRO A 51 -0.70 -15.96 4.34
N SER A 52 -1.62 -15.41 5.12
CA SER A 52 -2.09 -14.03 4.94
C SER A 52 -2.29 -13.27 6.23
N ILE A 53 -2.11 -11.95 6.14
CA ILE A 53 -2.42 -10.98 7.20
C ILE A 53 -3.43 -9.99 6.64
N GLU A 54 -4.53 -9.79 7.34
CA GLU A 54 -5.46 -8.70 7.10
C GLU A 54 -5.15 -7.55 8.06
N ILE A 55 -5.07 -6.35 7.51
CA ILE A 55 -4.87 -5.11 8.26
C ILE A 55 -6.14 -4.28 8.10
N THR A 56 -6.76 -3.94 9.21
CA THR A 56 -7.91 -3.04 9.24
C THR A 56 -7.56 -1.86 10.13
N ASP A 57 -7.71 -0.67 9.58
CA ASP A 57 -7.50 0.59 10.29
C ASP A 57 -8.78 1.39 10.36
N SER A 58 -9.00 2.03 11.50
CA SER A 58 -9.99 3.09 11.68
C SER A 58 -9.26 4.34 12.13
N VAL A 59 -9.34 5.42 11.34
CA VAL A 59 -8.80 6.74 11.72
C VAL A 59 -9.95 7.65 12.07
N THR A 60 -9.93 8.18 13.29
CA THR A 60 -10.94 9.10 13.80
C THR A 60 -10.29 10.47 14.04
N ASN A 61 -10.93 11.54 13.58
CA ASN A 61 -10.60 12.89 14.01
C ASN A 61 -11.20 13.12 15.41
N VAL A 62 -10.35 13.15 16.42
CA VAL A 62 -10.74 13.39 17.82
C VAL A 62 -10.58 14.85 18.25
N GLY A 63 -10.18 15.72 17.31
CA GLY A 63 -10.12 17.16 17.48
C GLY A 63 -11.45 17.86 17.20
N ASP A 64 -11.45 19.17 17.33
CA ASP A 64 -12.61 20.07 17.14
C ASP A 64 -12.60 20.80 15.79
N MET A 65 -11.57 20.58 14.97
CA MET A 65 -11.41 21.16 13.64
C MET A 65 -11.22 20.07 12.58
N PRO A 66 -11.59 20.32 11.31
CA PRO A 66 -11.26 19.40 10.22
C PRO A 66 -9.76 19.12 10.15
N ALA A 67 -9.38 17.87 10.06
CA ALA A 67 -7.98 17.41 10.01
C ALA A 67 -7.63 16.76 8.67
N PRO A 68 -6.43 17.01 8.11
CA PRO A 68 -5.96 16.33 6.91
C PRO A 68 -5.72 14.85 7.19
N LEU A 69 -6.27 14.00 6.34
CA LEU A 69 -6.14 12.55 6.43
C LEU A 69 -5.24 12.04 5.31
N MET A 70 -4.02 11.65 5.65
CA MET A 70 -3.04 11.09 4.71
C MET A 70 -2.51 9.76 5.26
N VAL A 71 -2.94 8.65 4.66
CA VAL A 71 -2.54 7.29 5.05
C VAL A 71 -1.80 6.65 3.89
N LEU A 72 -0.60 6.16 4.17
CA LEU A 72 0.24 5.42 3.23
C LEU A 72 0.77 4.16 3.92
N TYR A 73 0.42 2.99 3.41
CA TYR A 73 0.93 1.71 3.90
C TYR A 73 2.31 1.45 3.31
N HIS A 74 3.35 1.93 3.97
CA HIS A 74 4.72 1.85 3.46
C HIS A 74 5.35 0.49 3.79
N VAL A 75 5.03 -0.52 3.00
CA VAL A 75 5.55 -1.88 3.18
C VAL A 75 6.87 -2.03 2.45
N ASN A 76 7.96 -2.15 3.23
CA ASN A 76 9.32 -2.28 2.70
C ASN A 76 9.73 -3.74 2.56
N LEU A 77 10.21 -4.10 1.38
CA LEU A 77 10.62 -5.44 1.03
C LEU A 77 12.04 -5.43 0.46
N GLY A 78 12.85 -6.39 0.88
CA GLY A 78 14.23 -6.53 0.46
C GLY A 78 14.54 -7.95 -0.04
N PHE A 79 15.84 -8.25 -0.13
CA PHE A 79 16.30 -9.60 -0.47
C PHE A 79 15.81 -10.64 0.58
N PRO A 80 15.39 -11.85 0.17
CA PRO A 80 15.46 -12.42 -1.18
C PRO A 80 14.24 -12.12 -2.08
N LEU A 81 13.15 -11.52 -1.55
CA LEU A 81 11.97 -11.23 -2.36
C LEU A 81 12.27 -10.22 -3.47
N ILE A 82 13.10 -9.21 -3.19
CA ILE A 82 13.61 -8.31 -4.23
C ILE A 82 14.94 -8.86 -4.74
N SER A 83 14.98 -9.19 -6.03
CA SER A 83 16.15 -9.70 -6.74
C SER A 83 15.97 -9.50 -8.25
N GLN A 84 16.97 -9.85 -9.05
CA GLN A 84 16.88 -9.80 -10.52
C GLN A 84 15.84 -10.77 -11.11
N ASP A 85 15.39 -11.74 -10.32
CA ASP A 85 14.35 -12.71 -10.71
C ASP A 85 12.94 -12.25 -10.29
N THR A 86 12.81 -11.05 -9.74
CA THR A 86 11.54 -10.50 -9.25
C THR A 86 10.93 -9.53 -10.23
N THR A 87 9.63 -9.62 -10.41
CA THR A 87 8.83 -8.65 -11.16
C THR A 87 7.76 -8.06 -10.25
N PHE A 88 7.60 -6.74 -10.26
CA PHE A 88 6.42 -6.10 -9.72
C PHE A 88 5.30 -6.13 -10.75
N ASP A 89 4.10 -6.53 -10.36
CA ASP A 89 2.91 -6.49 -11.21
C ASP A 89 1.74 -5.85 -10.46
N SER A 90 0.84 -5.18 -11.17
CA SER A 90 -0.35 -4.55 -10.63
C SER A 90 -1.49 -4.57 -11.66
N ALA A 91 -2.72 -4.41 -11.20
CA ALA A 91 -3.88 -4.22 -12.06
C ALA A 91 -3.88 -2.80 -12.68
N TYR A 92 -2.76 -2.38 -13.27
CA TYR A 92 -2.61 -1.01 -13.76
C TYR A 92 -3.47 -0.70 -14.98
N HIS A 93 -4.02 0.52 -15.03
CA HIS A 93 -4.48 1.20 -16.23
C HIS A 93 -3.35 2.04 -16.86
N GLY A 94 -2.50 2.64 -16.01
CA GLY A 94 -1.31 3.38 -16.39
C GLY A 94 -0.29 3.43 -15.26
N VAL A 95 0.97 3.64 -15.60
CA VAL A 95 2.09 3.78 -14.66
C VAL A 95 2.85 5.05 -14.99
N TYR A 96 3.05 5.90 -13.98
CA TYR A 96 3.56 7.27 -14.17
C TYR A 96 4.76 7.51 -13.27
N PRO A 97 5.89 8.00 -13.83
CA PRO A 97 7.07 8.34 -13.05
C PRO A 97 6.83 9.60 -12.23
N ARG A 98 7.23 9.61 -10.95
CA ARG A 98 7.13 10.77 -10.06
C ARG A 98 7.94 11.97 -10.56
N ASP A 99 9.11 11.71 -11.11
CA ASP A 99 10.11 12.72 -11.42
C ASP A 99 11.00 12.33 -12.63
N ALA A 100 11.93 13.21 -12.98
CA ALA A 100 12.85 13.00 -14.09
C ALA A 100 13.77 11.78 -13.89
N GLU A 101 14.11 11.42 -12.65
CA GLU A 101 14.92 10.23 -12.37
C GLU A 101 14.13 8.95 -12.61
N ALA A 102 12.90 8.87 -12.12
CA ALA A 102 12.00 7.75 -12.37
C ALA A 102 11.68 7.61 -13.87
N ARG A 103 11.57 8.73 -14.59
CA ARG A 103 11.32 8.73 -16.05
C ARG A 103 12.38 7.96 -16.86
N LYS A 104 13.63 7.96 -16.41
CA LYS A 104 14.71 7.17 -17.06
C LYS A 104 14.46 5.67 -17.03
N GLY A 105 13.79 5.18 -15.99
CA GLY A 105 13.49 3.76 -15.76
C GLY A 105 12.07 3.33 -16.13
N THR A 106 11.23 4.19 -16.75
CA THR A 106 9.81 3.89 -17.04
C THR A 106 9.63 2.63 -17.89
N HIS A 107 10.53 2.33 -18.81
CA HIS A 107 10.48 1.11 -19.63
C HIS A 107 10.80 -0.18 -18.86
N ARG A 108 11.29 -0.08 -17.63
CA ARG A 108 11.70 -1.17 -16.73
C ARG A 108 11.18 -0.97 -15.31
N TRP A 109 10.07 -0.29 -15.14
CA TRP A 109 9.49 -0.02 -13.82
C TRP A 109 9.21 -1.32 -13.05
N ALA A 110 8.81 -2.37 -13.74
CA ALA A 110 8.44 -3.66 -13.16
C ALA A 110 9.64 -4.50 -12.70
N ASP A 111 10.82 -4.30 -13.30
CA ASP A 111 11.99 -5.15 -13.07
C ASP A 111 12.89 -4.62 -11.96
N TYR A 112 13.66 -5.51 -11.36
CA TYR A 112 14.70 -5.17 -10.37
C TYR A 112 16.06 -5.62 -10.87
N ASP A 113 17.06 -4.74 -10.71
CA ASP A 113 18.45 -5.04 -11.02
C ASP A 113 19.18 -5.62 -9.79
N ALA A 114 20.40 -6.16 -9.98
CA ALA A 114 21.33 -6.37 -8.89
C ALA A 114 21.63 -5.04 -8.19
N ALA A 115 22.21 -5.10 -6.99
CA ALA A 115 22.57 -3.90 -6.24
C ALA A 115 23.56 -3.02 -7.03
N ILE A 116 23.21 -1.75 -7.22
CA ILE A 116 23.95 -0.77 -8.02
C ILE A 116 24.56 0.28 -7.07
N PRO A 117 25.89 0.53 -7.11
CA PRO A 117 26.49 1.63 -6.37
C PRO A 117 25.91 2.98 -6.82
N GLY A 118 25.51 3.82 -5.85
CA GLY A 118 25.02 5.17 -6.12
C GLY A 118 23.66 5.25 -6.85
N TYR A 119 22.92 4.15 -6.93
CA TYR A 119 21.57 4.16 -7.55
C TYR A 119 20.69 5.25 -6.93
N ALA A 120 20.10 6.08 -7.76
CA ALA A 120 19.09 7.04 -7.37
C ALA A 120 17.72 6.35 -7.36
N GLU A 121 16.96 6.55 -6.29
CA GLU A 121 15.61 5.96 -6.18
C GLU A 121 14.71 6.37 -7.34
N GLN A 122 13.81 5.47 -7.70
CA GLN A 122 12.77 5.71 -8.69
C GLN A 122 11.41 5.42 -8.07
N VAL A 123 10.46 6.33 -8.27
CA VAL A 123 9.11 6.20 -7.75
C VAL A 123 8.11 6.25 -8.89
N TYR A 124 7.16 5.32 -8.86
CA TYR A 124 6.11 5.21 -9.85
C TYR A 124 4.74 5.19 -9.18
N PHE A 125 3.81 5.95 -9.75
CA PHE A 125 2.40 5.95 -9.36
C PHE A 125 1.60 5.12 -10.33
N HIS A 126 0.81 4.19 -9.82
CA HIS A 126 0.00 3.32 -10.64
C HIS A 126 -1.46 3.75 -10.56
N HIS A 127 -2.03 4.13 -11.70
CA HIS A 127 -3.47 4.22 -11.86
C HIS A 127 -3.99 2.80 -12.06
N VAL A 128 -4.69 2.28 -11.07
CA VAL A 128 -5.15 0.89 -11.09
C VAL A 128 -6.59 0.76 -11.54
N LYS A 129 -6.95 -0.46 -11.92
CA LYS A 129 -8.32 -0.91 -12.14
C LYS A 129 -8.79 -1.69 -10.92
N ALA A 130 -10.09 -1.69 -10.68
CA ALA A 130 -10.73 -2.47 -9.63
C ALA A 130 -11.84 -3.36 -10.20
N ASP A 131 -12.17 -4.40 -9.47
CA ASP A 131 -13.34 -5.24 -9.72
C ASP A 131 -14.66 -4.50 -9.33
N PRO A 132 -15.84 -5.08 -9.59
CA PRO A 132 -17.11 -4.45 -9.22
C PRO A 132 -17.32 -4.20 -7.72
N ASN A 133 -16.53 -4.86 -6.86
CA ASN A 133 -16.56 -4.67 -5.40
C ASN A 133 -15.53 -3.63 -4.94
N GLY A 134 -14.84 -2.95 -5.86
CA GLY A 134 -13.81 -1.96 -5.54
C GLY A 134 -12.47 -2.55 -5.12
N GLN A 135 -12.24 -3.86 -5.33
CA GLN A 135 -10.97 -4.49 -4.95
C GLN A 135 -9.95 -4.40 -6.09
N SER A 136 -8.71 -4.07 -5.74
CA SER A 136 -7.58 -4.13 -6.66
C SER A 136 -6.48 -5.05 -6.13
N ALA A 137 -5.45 -5.29 -6.95
CA ALA A 137 -4.33 -6.15 -6.60
C ALA A 137 -3.01 -5.68 -7.21
N ALA A 138 -1.93 -5.92 -6.45
CA ALA A 138 -0.55 -5.81 -6.91
C ALA A 138 0.30 -6.91 -6.25
N ALA A 139 1.41 -7.28 -6.85
CA ALA A 139 2.29 -8.30 -6.29
C ALA A 139 3.75 -8.09 -6.66
N LEU A 140 4.62 -8.54 -5.76
CA LEU A 140 6.02 -8.86 -6.05
C LEU A 140 6.11 -10.35 -6.31
N LEU A 141 6.49 -10.72 -7.51
CA LEU A 141 6.47 -12.09 -8.01
C LEU A 141 7.90 -12.55 -8.32
N HIS A 142 8.41 -13.46 -7.50
CA HIS A 142 9.59 -14.26 -7.80
C HIS A 142 9.17 -15.58 -8.46
N LYS A 143 10.10 -16.42 -8.92
CA LYS A 143 9.81 -17.69 -9.62
C LYS A 143 8.94 -18.67 -8.82
N SER A 144 9.14 -18.76 -7.53
CA SER A 144 8.49 -19.73 -6.66
C SER A 144 7.97 -19.18 -5.34
N PHE A 145 8.04 -17.88 -5.14
CA PHE A 145 7.46 -17.19 -3.99
C PHE A 145 7.14 -15.73 -4.33
N GLY A 146 6.33 -15.10 -3.50
CA GLY A 146 5.93 -13.72 -3.75
C GLY A 146 5.13 -13.13 -2.61
N LEU A 147 4.70 -11.90 -2.79
CA LEU A 147 3.78 -11.23 -1.89
C LEU A 147 2.69 -10.53 -2.70
N LEU A 148 1.46 -10.94 -2.48
CA LEU A 148 0.26 -10.35 -3.09
C LEU A 148 -0.37 -9.35 -2.11
N TYR A 149 -0.70 -8.18 -2.63
CA TYR A 149 -1.49 -7.14 -1.99
C TYR A 149 -2.88 -7.12 -2.59
N THR A 150 -3.90 -7.05 -1.73
CA THR A 150 -5.28 -6.75 -2.15
C THR A 150 -5.86 -5.71 -1.20
N TRP A 151 -6.58 -4.73 -1.74
CA TRP A 151 -7.09 -3.62 -0.94
C TRP A 151 -8.37 -3.04 -1.54
N ASP A 152 -9.10 -2.30 -0.71
CA ASP A 152 -10.28 -1.53 -1.11
C ASP A 152 -9.84 -0.17 -1.70
N THR A 153 -10.09 -0.01 -2.99
CA THR A 153 -9.73 1.20 -3.73
C THR A 153 -10.65 2.38 -3.46
N SER A 154 -11.81 2.16 -2.85
CA SER A 154 -12.73 3.26 -2.48
C SER A 154 -12.11 4.18 -1.42
N THR A 155 -11.20 3.63 -0.60
CA THR A 155 -10.52 4.36 0.47
C THR A 155 -9.02 4.51 0.22
N LEU A 156 -8.40 3.61 -0.56
CA LEU A 156 -6.99 3.62 -0.94
C LEU A 156 -6.85 3.67 -2.47
N PRO A 157 -7.16 4.82 -3.12
CA PRO A 157 -7.19 4.92 -4.58
C PRO A 157 -5.80 4.92 -5.25
N TYR A 158 -4.73 5.09 -4.48
CA TYR A 158 -3.38 5.19 -5.00
C TYR A 158 -2.55 3.96 -4.62
N ILE A 159 -1.62 3.59 -5.49
CA ILE A 159 -0.51 2.71 -5.14
C ILE A 159 0.79 3.33 -5.65
N THR A 160 1.73 3.48 -4.75
CA THR A 160 3.07 3.94 -5.05
C THR A 160 4.03 2.76 -5.03
N GLN A 161 4.87 2.65 -6.04
CA GLN A 161 6.03 1.79 -6.07
C GLN A 161 7.28 2.64 -5.84
N TRP A 162 7.94 2.44 -4.69
CA TRP A 162 9.27 3.01 -4.42
C TRP A 162 10.33 1.96 -4.69
N LYS A 163 11.21 2.21 -5.65
CA LYS A 163 12.25 1.30 -6.11
C LYS A 163 13.62 1.86 -5.76
N ASN A 164 14.38 1.17 -4.91
CA ASN A 164 15.73 1.55 -4.54
C ASN A 164 16.66 0.33 -4.48
N VAL A 165 17.30 0.03 -5.60
CA VAL A 165 18.27 -1.07 -5.73
C VAL A 165 19.71 -0.62 -5.42
N ARG A 166 19.87 0.44 -4.64
CA ARG A 166 21.20 0.95 -4.23
C ARG A 166 21.92 -0.06 -3.36
N GLN A 167 23.22 -0.25 -3.62
CA GLN A 167 24.10 -1.07 -2.79
C GLN A 167 24.10 -0.54 -1.35
N GLY A 168 23.81 -1.45 -0.39
CA GLY A 168 23.69 -1.14 1.04
C GLY A 168 22.30 -0.68 1.48
N ILE A 169 21.34 -0.44 0.56
CA ILE A 169 19.93 -0.14 0.85
C ILE A 169 19.03 -1.27 0.34
N TYR A 170 18.99 -1.51 -0.95
CA TYR A 170 18.33 -2.60 -1.67
C TYR A 170 16.91 -2.94 -1.16
N VAL A 171 15.98 -2.08 -1.45
CA VAL A 171 14.60 -2.14 -0.94
C VAL A 171 13.59 -1.70 -2.00
N CYS A 172 12.39 -2.24 -1.90
CA CYS A 172 11.21 -1.77 -2.62
C CYS A 172 10.11 -1.44 -1.62
N GLY A 173 9.46 -0.30 -1.78
CA GLY A 173 8.18 0.02 -1.13
C GLY A 173 7.03 -0.31 -2.07
N VAL A 174 6.03 -1.01 -1.55
CA VAL A 174 4.72 -1.20 -2.20
C VAL A 174 3.69 -0.57 -1.30
N GLU A 175 3.09 0.52 -1.75
CA GLU A 175 2.48 1.50 -0.87
C GLU A 175 1.05 1.88 -1.31
N PRO A 176 0.03 1.05 -1.00
CA PRO A 176 -1.36 1.49 -1.09
C PRO A 176 -1.63 2.67 -0.15
N GLY A 177 -2.33 3.68 -0.63
CA GLY A 177 -2.59 4.89 0.15
C GLY A 177 -3.81 5.68 -0.33
N ASN A 178 -4.29 6.58 0.55
CA ASN A 178 -5.26 7.60 0.16
C ASN A 178 -4.57 8.89 -0.31
N CYS A 179 -3.26 8.92 -0.32
CA CYS A 179 -2.43 10.04 -0.74
C CYS A 179 -1.20 9.56 -1.52
N LEU A 180 -0.56 10.47 -2.24
CA LEU A 180 0.76 10.30 -2.81
C LEU A 180 1.82 10.81 -1.82
N PRO A 181 3.06 10.30 -1.83
CA PRO A 181 4.16 10.78 -0.98
C PRO A 181 4.75 12.10 -1.50
N GLU A 182 3.92 13.11 -1.64
CA GLU A 182 4.24 14.45 -2.18
C GLU A 182 4.19 15.55 -1.12
N GLY A 183 3.71 15.20 0.08
CA GLY A 183 3.49 16.14 1.17
C GLY A 183 2.12 16.83 1.13
N GLN A 184 1.70 17.34 2.29
CA GLN A 184 0.36 17.88 2.52
C GLN A 184 0.06 19.11 1.64
N ASN A 185 1.05 19.98 1.40
CA ASN A 185 0.84 21.19 0.60
C ASN A 185 0.55 20.85 -0.87
N ALA A 186 1.36 19.97 -1.47
CA ALA A 186 1.13 19.51 -2.84
C ALA A 186 -0.20 18.76 -2.99
N ALA A 187 -0.56 17.93 -2.01
CA ALA A 187 -1.85 17.26 -1.99
C ALA A 187 -3.02 18.23 -1.93
N ARG A 188 -2.89 19.34 -1.16
CA ARG A 188 -3.91 20.40 -1.09
C ARG A 188 -4.04 21.16 -2.40
N GLU A 189 -2.91 21.60 -2.97
CA GLU A 189 -2.88 22.38 -4.21
C GLU A 189 -3.44 21.60 -5.40
N SER A 190 -3.22 20.30 -5.43
CA SER A 190 -3.73 19.40 -6.48
C SER A 190 -5.14 18.86 -6.24
N GLY A 191 -5.78 19.23 -5.11
CA GLY A 191 -7.12 18.74 -4.75
C GLY A 191 -7.18 17.28 -4.32
N ARG A 192 -6.03 16.66 -3.98
CA ARG A 192 -5.94 15.27 -3.49
C ARG A 192 -6.07 15.14 -1.98
N LEU A 193 -5.94 16.24 -1.24
CA LEU A 193 -5.98 16.19 0.22
C LEU A 193 -7.39 15.87 0.73
N VAL A 194 -7.52 14.76 1.43
CA VAL A 194 -8.76 14.39 2.12
C VAL A 194 -8.79 15.09 3.48
N MET A 195 -9.93 15.70 3.80
CA MET A 195 -10.19 16.30 5.11
C MET A 195 -11.18 15.43 5.87
N LEU A 196 -10.89 15.15 7.13
CA LEU A 196 -11.74 14.40 8.04
C LEU A 196 -12.39 15.36 9.03
N GLU A 197 -13.70 15.47 9.02
CA GLU A 197 -14.47 16.34 9.91
C GLU A 197 -14.34 15.92 11.38
N PRO A 198 -14.54 16.82 12.36
CA PRO A 198 -14.56 16.49 13.77
C PRO A 198 -15.50 15.32 14.09
N GLY A 199 -15.01 14.32 14.80
CA GLY A 199 -15.75 13.11 15.16
C GLY A 199 -15.97 12.12 14.01
N ALA A 200 -15.60 12.47 12.77
CA ALA A 200 -15.70 11.54 11.65
C ALA A 200 -14.64 10.44 11.72
N GLU A 201 -14.98 9.29 11.15
CA GLU A 201 -14.14 8.10 11.06
C GLU A 201 -13.99 7.67 9.60
N GLN A 202 -12.77 7.28 9.23
CA GLN A 202 -12.47 6.64 7.95
C GLN A 202 -11.82 5.28 8.18
N ARG A 203 -12.35 4.25 7.53
CA ARG A 203 -11.80 2.89 7.61
C ARG A 203 -10.99 2.55 6.38
N PHE A 204 -9.95 1.73 6.57
CA PHE A 204 -9.08 1.22 5.52
C PHE A 204 -8.89 -0.29 5.69
N SER A 205 -8.72 -0.99 4.58
CA SER A 205 -8.51 -2.44 4.57
C SER A 205 -7.44 -2.81 3.55
N LEU A 206 -6.47 -3.60 4.01
CA LEU A 206 -5.37 -4.15 3.21
C LEU A 206 -5.13 -5.60 3.62
N LYS A 207 -4.98 -6.49 2.64
CA LYS A 207 -4.56 -7.88 2.86
C LYS A 207 -3.24 -8.15 2.17
N LEU A 208 -2.31 -8.75 2.91
CA LEU A 208 -1.03 -9.25 2.42
C LEU A 208 -1.11 -10.79 2.42
N THR A 209 -0.79 -11.42 1.29
CA THR A 209 -0.76 -12.88 1.16
C THR A 209 0.61 -13.32 0.66
N VAL A 210 1.29 -14.14 1.43
CA VAL A 210 2.52 -14.80 1.01
C VAL A 210 2.18 -15.85 -0.04
N LEU A 211 2.87 -15.81 -1.16
CA LEU A 211 2.74 -16.77 -2.24
C LEU A 211 3.86 -17.81 -2.07
N ASP A 212 3.50 -19.03 -1.80
CA ASP A 212 4.43 -20.16 -1.63
C ASP A 212 4.24 -21.15 -2.78
N GLY A 213 5.30 -21.36 -3.52
CA GLY A 213 5.30 -22.20 -4.71
C GLY A 213 4.93 -21.49 -6.02
N ALA A 214 5.37 -22.06 -7.13
CA ALA A 214 5.14 -21.52 -8.47
C ALA A 214 3.64 -21.42 -8.83
N GLU A 215 2.82 -22.36 -8.36
CA GLU A 215 1.38 -22.38 -8.60
C GLU A 215 0.70 -21.16 -7.96
N ALA A 216 1.05 -20.81 -6.71
CA ALA A 216 0.52 -19.64 -6.04
C ALA A 216 0.95 -18.32 -6.74
N VAL A 217 2.19 -18.28 -7.23
CA VAL A 217 2.71 -17.14 -8.01
C VAL A 217 1.93 -16.97 -9.31
N GLU A 218 1.71 -18.04 -10.07
CA GLU A 218 0.95 -17.98 -11.33
C GLU A 218 -0.54 -17.65 -11.09
N ALA A 219 -1.15 -18.17 -10.04
CA ALA A 219 -2.52 -17.80 -9.66
C ALA A 219 -2.65 -16.30 -9.36
N ALA A 220 -1.69 -15.71 -8.63
CA ALA A 220 -1.65 -14.28 -8.36
C ALA A 220 -1.46 -13.47 -9.65
N ARG A 221 -0.56 -13.90 -10.54
CA ARG A 221 -0.34 -13.30 -11.86
C ARG A 221 -1.63 -13.32 -12.69
N GLY A 222 -2.30 -14.46 -12.75
CA GLY A 222 -3.59 -14.61 -13.44
C GLY A 222 -4.64 -13.65 -12.89
N ARG A 223 -4.81 -13.58 -11.57
CA ARG A 223 -5.74 -12.65 -10.91
C ARG A 223 -5.48 -11.18 -11.29
N ILE A 224 -4.22 -10.76 -11.27
CA ILE A 224 -3.84 -9.38 -11.63
C ILE A 224 -4.10 -9.14 -13.13
N ALA A 225 -3.79 -10.11 -13.98
CA ALA A 225 -4.06 -10.02 -15.43
C ALA A 225 -5.56 -9.92 -15.73
N ASP A 226 -6.40 -10.67 -15.02
CA ASP A 226 -7.86 -10.61 -15.16
C ASP A 226 -8.40 -9.24 -14.72
N LEU A 227 -7.96 -8.71 -13.58
CA LEU A 227 -8.30 -7.36 -13.14
C LEU A 227 -7.87 -6.30 -14.16
N ARG A 228 -6.68 -6.45 -14.74
CA ARG A 228 -6.16 -5.54 -15.78
C ARG A 228 -7.00 -5.61 -17.07
N ALA A 229 -7.48 -6.78 -17.44
CA ALA A 229 -8.29 -6.99 -18.63
C ALA A 229 -9.74 -6.52 -18.44
N THR A 230 -10.38 -6.86 -17.33
CA THR A 230 -11.84 -6.73 -17.11
C THR A 230 -12.23 -5.65 -16.12
N GLY A 231 -11.29 -5.23 -15.23
CA GLY A 231 -11.55 -4.22 -14.21
C GLY A 231 -11.79 -2.83 -14.80
N THR A 232 -12.40 -1.98 -13.99
CA THR A 232 -12.70 -0.58 -14.34
C THR A 232 -11.60 0.33 -13.78
N PRO A 233 -11.04 1.26 -14.58
CA PRO A 233 -10.12 2.28 -14.08
C PRO A 233 -10.80 3.16 -13.02
N LEU A 234 -10.06 3.53 -11.97
CA LEU A 234 -10.60 4.35 -10.89
C LEU A 234 -10.83 5.80 -11.35
N ALA A 235 -12.08 6.20 -11.48
CA ALA A 235 -12.44 7.56 -11.87
C ALA A 235 -12.03 8.63 -10.85
N HIS A 236 -11.89 8.25 -9.58
CA HIS A 236 -11.49 9.13 -8.48
C HIS A 236 -9.97 9.13 -8.20
N CYS A 237 -9.18 8.34 -8.93
CA CYS A 237 -7.73 8.36 -8.86
C CYS A 237 -7.20 9.60 -9.61
N ASN A 238 -6.88 10.65 -8.87
CA ASN A 238 -6.37 11.89 -9.43
C ASN A 238 -4.84 11.86 -9.50
N LEU A 239 -4.28 11.60 -10.67
CA LEU A 239 -2.84 11.66 -10.95
C LEU A 239 -2.45 12.87 -11.83
N HIS A 240 -3.29 13.92 -11.84
CA HIS A 240 -2.99 15.15 -12.57
C HIS A 240 -1.63 15.72 -12.14
N GLY A 241 -0.81 16.11 -13.11
CA GLY A 241 0.57 16.54 -12.91
C GLY A 241 1.61 15.43 -13.06
N TYR A 242 1.17 14.15 -13.16
CA TYR A 242 2.04 12.99 -13.43
C TYR A 242 1.67 12.27 -14.73
N ILE A 243 0.47 12.50 -15.26
CA ILE A 243 -0.04 11.87 -16.49
C ILE A 243 0.44 12.58 -17.76
N ASP A 244 0.93 13.83 -17.65
CA ASP A 244 1.32 14.70 -18.77
C ASP A 244 2.71 14.37 -19.32
#